data_9f957498de6f889c27a1674408368d06
#
_entry.id   9f957498de6f889c27a1674408368d06
#
_cell.length_a   1.000
_cell.length_b   1.000
_cell.length_c   1.000
_cell.angle_alpha   90.00
_cell.angle_beta   90.00
_cell.angle_gamma   90.00
#
_symmetry.space_group_name_H-M   'P 1'
#
loop_
_entity.id
_entity.type
_entity.pdbx_description
1 polymer ?
#
loop_
_entity_poly.entity_id
_entity_poly.type
_entity_poly.pdbx_seq_one_letter_code
_entity_poly.pdbx_strand_id
1 'polypeptide(L)'
;MQLPISQYTELLQKKTEKLTALLQPFNAPEIAVFDSPTSHYRMRAEFRIWHDKGDFYHIMFDQSTLQRYRVDEFPIASELINRMMKALLPLLKTQEVLHKKLFQIDYLSTLSNKIIVSLLYHKQLTEEWQSAAIRLEEELQQLGFDVQLIGRASKQKICLEQDFVDEVLPVKGRNYVYRQVENSFTQPNAAVNCKMLEWAIDCTQGSQGDLLELYCGNGNFSIALAQNFRKVLATEIAKPSVAAAQFNIAENKINNLQIIYTIFRNIKLCGSH
;
A
#
# COMPACT_ATOMS: atom_id res chain seq x y z
N MET A 1 15.28 -0.81 15.59
CA MET A 1 13.95 -0.74 16.26
C MET A 1 13.60 -2.12 16.74
N GLN A 2 13.46 -2.34 18.03
CA GLN A 2 12.89 -3.58 18.55
C GLN A 2 11.36 -3.49 18.52
N LEU A 3 10.69 -4.48 17.90
CA LEU A 3 9.26 -4.57 17.95
C LEU A 3 8.83 -5.03 19.35
N PRO A 4 7.80 -4.44 19.95
CA PRO A 4 7.26 -4.90 21.22
C PRO A 4 6.38 -6.16 21.03
N ILE A 5 6.92 -7.19 20.40
CA ILE A 5 6.18 -8.42 20.06
C ILE A 5 5.62 -9.07 21.34
N SER A 6 6.40 -9.07 22.42
CA SER A 6 5.97 -9.57 23.72
C SER A 6 4.81 -8.78 24.35
N GLN A 7 4.57 -7.54 23.90
CA GLN A 7 3.49 -6.68 24.38
C GLN A 7 2.30 -6.65 23.41
N TYR A 8 2.35 -7.39 22.31
CA TYR A 8 1.32 -7.32 21.27
C TYR A 8 -0.09 -7.57 21.82
N THR A 9 -0.26 -8.64 22.59
CA THR A 9 -1.57 -9.00 23.17
C THR A 9 -2.08 -7.93 24.12
N GLU A 10 -1.22 -7.39 24.99
CA GLU A 10 -1.57 -6.32 25.92
C GLU A 10 -1.97 -5.03 25.18
N LEU A 11 -1.21 -4.67 24.13
CA LEU A 11 -1.50 -3.49 23.31
C LEU A 11 -2.82 -3.64 22.53
N LEU A 12 -3.10 -4.85 22.03
CA LEU A 12 -4.35 -5.15 21.35
C LEU A 12 -5.52 -5.04 22.32
N GLN A 13 -5.41 -5.62 23.50
CA GLN A 13 -6.41 -5.54 24.55
C GLN A 13 -6.71 -4.08 24.96
N LYS A 14 -5.69 -3.29 25.24
CA LYS A 14 -5.83 -1.86 25.58
C LYS A 14 -6.56 -1.06 24.48
N LYS A 15 -6.29 -1.36 23.20
CA LYS A 15 -6.99 -0.73 22.08
C LYS A 15 -8.46 -1.14 22.02
N THR A 16 -8.74 -2.42 22.23
CA THR A 16 -10.12 -2.95 22.28
C THR A 16 -10.91 -2.32 23.42
N GLU A 17 -10.35 -2.29 24.64
CA GLU A 17 -10.98 -1.67 25.80
C GLU A 17 -11.28 -0.19 25.56
N LYS A 18 -10.32 0.56 25.01
CA LYS A 18 -10.52 1.97 24.66
C LYS A 18 -11.65 2.17 23.64
N LEU A 19 -11.72 1.33 22.62
CA LEU A 19 -12.78 1.41 21.61
C LEU A 19 -14.13 1.02 22.20
N THR A 20 -14.19 -0.02 23.02
CA THR A 20 -15.40 -0.44 23.74
C THR A 20 -15.95 0.70 24.60
N ALA A 21 -15.09 1.34 25.41
CA ALA A 21 -15.49 2.47 26.24
C ALA A 21 -16.00 3.67 25.40
N LEU A 22 -15.36 3.94 24.25
CA LEU A 22 -15.79 5.02 23.34
C LEU A 22 -17.18 4.75 22.74
N LEU A 23 -17.50 3.51 22.43
CA LEU A 23 -18.75 3.11 21.77
C LEU A 23 -19.88 2.79 22.74
N GLN A 24 -19.60 2.62 24.03
CA GLN A 24 -20.59 2.30 25.06
C GLN A 24 -21.83 3.21 25.05
N PRO A 25 -21.70 4.56 24.93
CA PRO A 25 -22.86 5.46 24.93
C PRO A 25 -23.80 5.27 23.74
N PHE A 26 -23.35 4.59 22.68
CA PHE A 26 -24.08 4.44 21.43
C PHE A 26 -24.77 3.08 21.29
N ASN A 27 -24.76 2.25 22.33
CA ASN A 27 -25.31 0.88 22.31
C ASN A 27 -24.81 0.08 21.09
N ALA A 28 -23.51 0.19 20.78
CA ALA A 28 -22.88 -0.48 19.67
C ALA A 28 -22.87 -2.00 19.87
N PRO A 29 -22.91 -2.80 18.78
CA PRO A 29 -22.72 -4.24 18.85
C PRO A 29 -21.38 -4.61 19.49
N GLU A 30 -21.25 -5.88 19.90
CA GLU A 30 -19.98 -6.43 20.36
C GLU A 30 -18.88 -6.25 19.30
N ILE A 31 -17.70 -5.84 19.76
CA ILE A 31 -16.57 -5.58 18.88
C ILE A 31 -15.92 -6.88 18.46
N ALA A 32 -15.90 -7.17 17.17
CA ALA A 32 -15.09 -8.25 16.60
C ALA A 32 -13.62 -7.82 16.50
N VAL A 33 -12.72 -8.60 17.10
CA VAL A 33 -11.29 -8.33 17.13
C VAL A 33 -10.55 -9.32 16.24
N PHE A 34 -9.75 -8.78 15.30
CA PHE A 34 -8.92 -9.57 14.40
C PHE A 34 -7.46 -9.24 14.63
N ASP A 35 -6.66 -10.24 14.96
CA ASP A 35 -5.23 -10.10 15.17
C ASP A 35 -4.45 -9.91 13.88
N SER A 36 -3.32 -9.22 13.97
CA SER A 36 -2.32 -9.06 12.92
C SER A 36 -1.16 -10.01 13.13
N PRO A 37 -0.45 -10.43 12.07
CA PRO A 37 0.92 -10.90 12.26
C PRO A 37 1.73 -9.87 13.06
N THR A 38 2.62 -10.33 13.94
CA THR A 38 3.39 -9.46 14.83
C THR A 38 4.64 -8.85 14.18
N SER A 39 5.06 -9.40 13.04
CA SER A 39 6.19 -8.96 12.22
C SER A 39 5.86 -9.14 10.73
N HIS A 40 6.64 -8.49 9.87
CA HIS A 40 6.61 -8.63 8.40
C HIS A 40 5.23 -8.43 7.75
N TYR A 41 4.35 -7.69 8.42
CA TYR A 41 2.97 -7.50 7.98
C TYR A 41 2.78 -6.27 7.08
N ARG A 42 3.74 -5.35 7.05
CA ARG A 42 3.60 -4.07 6.37
C ARG A 42 4.12 -4.16 4.95
N MET A 43 3.23 -3.98 3.97
CA MET A 43 3.52 -4.07 2.54
C MET A 43 4.08 -2.78 1.96
N ARG A 44 4.12 -1.69 2.71
CA ARG A 44 4.65 -0.39 2.28
C ARG A 44 5.59 0.19 3.33
N ALA A 45 6.76 0.68 2.89
CA ALA A 45 7.72 1.37 3.74
C ALA A 45 8.40 2.49 2.97
N GLU A 46 8.70 3.58 3.65
CA GLU A 46 9.35 4.76 3.09
C GLU A 46 10.52 5.14 4.00
N PHE A 47 11.70 5.30 3.42
CA PHE A 47 12.90 5.64 4.18
C PHE A 47 13.60 6.83 3.57
N ARG A 48 14.01 7.78 4.42
CA ARG A 48 14.97 8.79 4.01
C ARG A 48 16.34 8.16 3.81
N ILE A 49 17.13 8.72 2.89
CA ILE A 49 18.51 8.34 2.65
C ILE A 49 19.43 9.40 3.27
N TRP A 50 20.32 8.95 4.12
CA TRP A 50 21.35 9.80 4.70
C TRP A 50 22.69 9.52 4.03
N HIS A 51 23.33 10.59 3.52
CA HIS A 51 24.67 10.53 2.95
C HIS A 51 25.69 10.96 4.00
N ASP A 52 26.70 10.13 4.24
CA ASP A 52 27.75 10.40 5.22
C ASP A 52 29.12 9.93 4.69
N LYS A 53 30.06 10.88 4.48
CA LYS A 53 31.47 10.61 4.13
C LYS A 53 31.69 9.57 3.02
N GLY A 54 30.86 9.62 1.96
CA GLY A 54 30.96 8.72 0.81
C GLY A 54 30.15 7.41 0.94
N ASP A 55 29.49 7.20 2.08
CA ASP A 55 28.50 6.16 2.28
C ASP A 55 27.07 6.73 2.29
N PHE A 56 26.07 5.90 2.16
CA PHE A 56 24.67 6.26 2.38
C PHE A 56 23.86 5.05 2.86
N TYR A 57 22.78 5.34 3.61
CA TYR A 57 21.95 4.31 4.23
C TYR A 57 20.54 4.82 4.53
N HIS A 58 19.62 3.91 4.73
CA HIS A 58 18.26 4.24 5.17
C HIS A 58 18.28 4.81 6.59
N ILE A 59 17.46 5.84 6.82
CA ILE A 59 17.21 6.39 8.15
C ILE A 59 15.72 6.55 8.41
N MET A 60 15.38 6.55 9.70
CA MET A 60 14.10 7.03 10.23
C MET A 60 14.37 8.02 11.35
N PHE A 61 13.32 8.77 11.71
CA PHE A 61 13.35 9.66 12.85
C PHE A 61 12.52 9.08 13.98
N ASP A 62 13.05 9.09 15.18
CA ASP A 62 12.30 8.78 16.38
C ASP A 62 11.24 9.87 16.60
N GLN A 63 9.99 9.46 16.80
CA GLN A 63 8.86 10.40 16.90
C GLN A 63 8.91 11.27 18.17
N SER A 64 9.54 10.78 19.24
CA SER A 64 9.60 11.48 20.53
C SER A 64 10.81 12.41 20.62
N THR A 65 11.96 11.98 20.13
CA THR A 65 13.23 12.72 20.23
C THR A 65 13.60 13.48 18.98
N LEU A 66 12.94 13.18 17.84
CA LEU A 66 13.25 13.68 16.51
C LEU A 66 14.68 13.36 16.05
N GLN A 67 15.38 12.48 16.76
CA GLN A 67 16.71 12.02 16.38
C GLN A 67 16.61 10.99 15.27
N ARG A 68 17.54 11.12 14.30
CA ARG A 68 17.66 10.11 13.25
C ARG A 68 18.37 8.87 13.76
N TYR A 69 17.95 7.71 13.26
CA TYR A 69 18.66 6.45 13.46
C TYR A 69 18.76 5.68 12.14
N ARG A 70 19.81 4.91 11.98
CA ARG A 70 20.05 4.06 10.82
C ARG A 70 19.10 2.86 10.85
N VAL A 71 18.62 2.47 9.68
CA VAL A 71 17.70 1.34 9.48
C VAL A 71 18.32 0.38 8.47
N ASP A 72 18.96 -0.67 8.95
CA ASP A 72 19.50 -1.74 8.11
C ASP A 72 18.46 -2.86 7.88
N GLU A 73 17.50 -2.98 8.80
CA GLU A 73 16.38 -3.91 8.75
C GLU A 73 15.15 -3.28 9.40
N PHE A 74 13.99 -3.53 8.84
CA PHE A 74 12.71 -3.01 9.35
C PHE A 74 11.73 -4.16 9.61
N PRO A 75 11.73 -4.75 10.81
CA PRO A 75 11.00 -5.99 11.10
C PRO A 75 9.49 -5.95 10.90
N ILE A 76 8.86 -4.77 10.84
CA ILE A 76 7.44 -4.65 10.51
C ILE A 76 7.17 -4.69 9.00
N ALA A 77 8.15 -4.28 8.16
CA ALA A 77 8.00 -4.39 6.71
C ALA A 77 8.08 -5.86 6.26
N SER A 78 7.44 -6.16 5.14
CA SER A 78 7.44 -7.50 4.56
C SER A 78 8.86 -8.04 4.38
N GLU A 79 9.02 -9.34 4.37
CA GLU A 79 10.32 -9.98 4.11
C GLU A 79 10.89 -9.56 2.76
N LEU A 80 10.02 -9.39 1.75
CA LEU A 80 10.40 -8.92 0.43
C LEU A 80 11.01 -7.51 0.48
N ILE A 81 10.42 -6.58 1.25
CA ILE A 81 10.99 -5.24 1.43
C ILE A 81 12.35 -5.34 2.12
N ASN A 82 12.48 -6.12 3.20
CA ASN A 82 13.76 -6.28 3.90
C ASN A 82 14.84 -6.89 3.00
N ARG A 83 14.52 -7.89 2.20
CA ARG A 83 15.44 -8.47 1.20
C ARG A 83 15.84 -7.43 0.15
N MET A 84 14.89 -6.66 -0.37
CA MET A 84 15.14 -5.59 -1.34
C MET A 84 16.03 -4.49 -0.75
N MET A 85 15.79 -4.03 0.48
CA MET A 85 16.63 -3.04 1.16
C MET A 85 18.11 -3.49 1.23
N LYS A 86 18.34 -4.77 1.55
CA LYS A 86 19.68 -5.36 1.64
C LYS A 86 20.36 -5.48 0.26
N ALA A 87 19.61 -5.82 -0.78
CA ALA A 87 20.15 -5.99 -2.14
C ALA A 87 20.39 -4.66 -2.85
N LEU A 88 19.49 -3.71 -2.68
CA LEU A 88 19.46 -2.46 -3.46
C LEU A 88 20.61 -1.51 -3.12
N LEU A 89 20.89 -1.26 -1.83
CA LEU A 89 21.90 -0.27 -1.42
C LEU A 89 23.30 -0.55 -1.96
N PRO A 90 23.83 -1.80 -1.91
CA PRO A 90 25.12 -2.10 -2.52
C PRO A 90 25.17 -1.81 -4.03
N LEU A 91 24.12 -2.15 -4.76
CA LEU A 91 24.03 -1.90 -6.20
C LEU A 91 23.96 -0.41 -6.53
N LEU A 92 23.17 0.37 -5.79
CA LEU A 92 23.14 1.82 -5.92
C LEU A 92 24.52 2.48 -5.70
N LYS A 93 25.35 1.93 -4.79
CA LYS A 93 26.69 2.46 -4.49
C LYS A 93 27.67 2.34 -5.67
N THR A 94 27.47 1.39 -6.55
CA THR A 94 28.36 1.17 -7.71
C THR A 94 28.20 2.23 -8.80
N GLN A 95 27.11 3.01 -8.79
CA GLN A 95 26.78 3.96 -9.86
C GLN A 95 26.43 5.35 -9.29
N GLU A 96 27.36 6.31 -9.42
CA GLU A 96 27.17 7.68 -8.88
C GLU A 96 25.87 8.33 -9.36
N VAL A 97 25.50 8.12 -10.62
CA VAL A 97 24.28 8.71 -11.21
C VAL A 97 23.01 8.26 -10.49
N LEU A 98 23.01 7.06 -9.89
CA LEU A 98 21.84 6.51 -9.17
C LEU A 98 21.75 6.95 -7.71
N HIS A 99 22.88 7.22 -7.03
CA HIS A 99 22.82 7.62 -5.62
C HIS A 99 23.01 9.12 -5.37
N LYS A 100 23.58 9.86 -6.33
CA LYS A 100 23.78 11.31 -6.19
C LYS A 100 22.46 12.06 -6.02
N LYS A 101 22.29 12.75 -4.87
CA LYS A 101 21.07 13.49 -4.52
C LYS A 101 19.81 12.60 -4.35
N LEU A 102 19.95 11.29 -4.21
CA LEU A 102 18.90 10.40 -3.76
C LEU A 102 18.62 10.73 -2.28
N PHE A 103 17.36 11.05 -1.95
CA PHE A 103 17.01 11.48 -0.60
C PHE A 103 15.95 10.60 0.08
N GLN A 104 15.25 9.77 -0.70
CA GLN A 104 14.23 8.85 -0.19
C GLN A 104 14.08 7.65 -1.12
N ILE A 105 13.77 6.50 -0.54
CA ILE A 105 13.36 5.31 -1.26
C ILE A 105 12.05 4.84 -0.66
N ASP A 106 11.04 4.63 -1.53
CA ASP A 106 9.74 4.09 -1.18
C ASP A 106 9.61 2.67 -1.73
N TYR A 107 9.08 1.77 -0.92
CA TYR A 107 8.86 0.37 -1.24
C TYR A 107 7.37 0.03 -1.14
N LEU A 108 6.84 -0.66 -2.13
CA LEU A 108 5.51 -1.23 -2.14
C LEU A 108 5.60 -2.68 -2.58
N SER A 109 5.38 -3.62 -1.69
CA SER A 109 5.39 -5.05 -1.96
C SER A 109 4.00 -5.65 -1.95
N THR A 110 3.85 -6.86 -2.51
CA THR A 110 2.61 -7.63 -2.56
C THR A 110 2.79 -9.01 -1.93
N LEU A 111 1.69 -9.68 -1.58
CA LEU A 111 1.69 -11.10 -1.19
C LEU A 111 2.07 -12.00 -2.37
N SER A 112 1.85 -11.53 -3.60
CA SER A 112 2.26 -12.21 -4.85
C SER A 112 3.75 -12.04 -5.19
N ASN A 113 4.56 -11.57 -4.23
CA ASN A 113 6.02 -11.42 -4.32
C ASN A 113 6.50 -10.43 -5.40
N LYS A 114 5.69 -9.42 -5.72
CA LYS A 114 6.04 -8.31 -6.60
C LYS A 114 6.37 -7.07 -5.78
N ILE A 115 7.27 -6.21 -6.29
CA ILE A 115 7.67 -5.01 -5.57
C ILE A 115 7.88 -3.81 -6.49
N ILE A 116 7.40 -2.64 -6.07
CA ILE A 116 7.78 -1.34 -6.64
C ILE A 116 8.83 -0.71 -5.74
N VAL A 117 9.86 -0.17 -6.35
CA VAL A 117 10.87 0.66 -5.69
C VAL A 117 10.91 2.03 -6.36
N SER A 118 10.53 3.06 -5.61
CA SER A 118 10.60 4.45 -6.08
C SER A 118 11.82 5.14 -5.50
N LEU A 119 12.69 5.64 -6.38
CA LEU A 119 13.90 6.38 -6.04
C LEU A 119 13.63 7.89 -6.19
N LEU A 120 13.68 8.65 -5.10
CA LEU A 120 13.30 10.06 -5.06
C LEU A 120 14.52 10.98 -4.93
N TYR A 121 14.62 11.97 -5.82
CA TYR A 121 15.83 12.79 -5.99
C TYR A 121 15.60 14.29 -5.82
N HIS A 122 16.64 14.97 -5.29
CA HIS A 122 16.78 16.43 -5.34
C HIS A 122 17.50 16.93 -6.60
N LYS A 123 17.41 16.21 -7.70
CA LYS A 123 17.95 16.59 -9.02
C LYS A 123 17.02 16.11 -10.11
N GLN A 124 17.09 16.70 -11.29
CA GLN A 124 16.40 16.17 -12.47
C GLN A 124 17.04 14.84 -12.91
N LEU A 125 16.22 13.94 -13.43
CA LEU A 125 16.64 12.65 -13.96
C LEU A 125 16.98 12.80 -15.44
N THR A 126 18.08 12.21 -15.87
CA THR A 126 18.62 12.31 -17.23
C THR A 126 18.49 10.96 -17.95
N GLU A 127 18.80 10.93 -19.26
CA GLU A 127 18.90 9.69 -20.03
C GLU A 127 19.97 8.75 -19.46
N GLU A 128 21.08 9.32 -18.92
CA GLU A 128 22.10 8.55 -18.23
C GLU A 128 21.53 7.84 -16.99
N TRP A 129 20.72 8.57 -16.18
CA TRP A 129 20.01 7.98 -15.06
C TRP A 129 19.11 6.84 -15.52
N GLN A 130 18.32 7.04 -16.57
CA GLN A 130 17.41 6.01 -17.09
C GLN A 130 18.15 4.77 -17.57
N SER A 131 19.24 4.95 -18.30
CA SER A 131 20.09 3.83 -18.74
C SER A 131 20.71 3.06 -17.57
N ALA A 132 21.12 3.77 -16.52
CA ALA A 132 21.65 3.15 -15.31
C ALA A 132 20.55 2.42 -14.50
N ALA A 133 19.35 2.99 -14.45
CA ALA A 133 18.21 2.37 -13.76
C ALA A 133 17.73 1.09 -14.45
N ILE A 134 17.76 1.03 -15.79
CA ILE A 134 17.45 -0.20 -16.53
C ILE A 134 18.43 -1.31 -16.14
N ARG A 135 19.73 -1.03 -16.12
CA ARG A 135 20.74 -2.02 -15.71
C ARG A 135 20.55 -2.48 -14.25
N LEU A 136 20.22 -1.55 -13.36
CA LEU A 136 19.94 -1.86 -11.96
C LEU A 136 18.70 -2.78 -11.84
N GLU A 137 17.65 -2.52 -12.59
CA GLU A 137 16.45 -3.36 -12.60
C GLU A 137 16.76 -4.77 -13.12
N GLU A 138 17.54 -4.92 -14.18
CA GLU A 138 18.01 -6.19 -14.70
C GLU A 138 18.85 -6.97 -13.68
N GLU A 139 19.78 -6.29 -12.97
CA GLU A 139 20.57 -6.89 -11.89
C GLU A 139 19.69 -7.39 -10.74
N LEU A 140 18.68 -6.61 -10.33
CA LEU A 140 17.72 -7.03 -9.29
C LEU A 140 16.87 -8.21 -9.75
N GLN A 141 16.44 -8.24 -11.02
CA GLN A 141 15.71 -9.37 -11.58
C GLN A 141 16.58 -10.65 -11.62
N GLN A 142 17.86 -10.54 -11.94
CA GLN A 142 18.81 -11.66 -11.85
C GLN A 142 18.99 -12.18 -10.42
N LEU A 143 18.82 -11.34 -9.42
CA LEU A 143 18.78 -11.73 -8.00
C LEU A 143 17.42 -12.33 -7.56
N GLY A 144 16.47 -12.48 -8.49
CA GLY A 144 15.18 -13.13 -8.27
C GLY A 144 14.08 -12.19 -7.74
N PHE A 145 14.20 -10.88 -7.96
CA PHE A 145 13.14 -9.93 -7.64
C PHE A 145 12.23 -9.67 -8.86
N ASP A 146 10.92 -9.76 -8.67
CA ASP A 146 9.93 -9.21 -9.61
C ASP A 146 9.71 -7.74 -9.23
N VAL A 147 10.57 -6.86 -9.76
CA VAL A 147 10.69 -5.46 -9.36
C VAL A 147 10.35 -4.51 -10.49
N GLN A 148 9.71 -3.39 -10.12
CA GLN A 148 9.47 -2.21 -10.97
C GLN A 148 10.20 -1.03 -10.38
N LEU A 149 11.17 -0.45 -11.11
CA LEU A 149 11.89 0.75 -10.67
C LEU A 149 11.25 2.02 -11.22
N ILE A 150 11.09 2.99 -10.33
CA ILE A 150 10.55 4.31 -10.67
C ILE A 150 11.49 5.39 -10.16
N GLY A 151 11.83 6.34 -11.03
CA GLY A 151 12.55 7.55 -10.66
C GLY A 151 11.59 8.72 -10.46
N ARG A 152 11.77 9.48 -9.37
CA ARG A 152 11.03 10.71 -9.10
C ARG A 152 11.93 11.88 -8.80
N ALA A 153 11.61 13.01 -9.41
CA ALA A 153 12.19 14.30 -9.12
C ALA A 153 11.10 15.38 -9.13
N SER A 154 11.43 16.65 -8.89
CA SER A 154 10.45 17.73 -8.95
C SER A 154 9.76 17.76 -10.32
N LYS A 155 8.44 17.55 -10.35
CA LYS A 155 7.59 17.51 -11.55
C LYS A 155 8.00 16.46 -12.61
N GLN A 156 8.81 15.47 -12.23
CA GLN A 156 9.27 14.41 -13.14
C GLN A 156 9.02 13.03 -12.52
N LYS A 157 8.51 12.11 -13.33
CA LYS A 157 8.38 10.69 -13.04
C LYS A 157 8.87 9.92 -14.26
N ILE A 158 9.80 9.02 -14.05
CA ILE A 158 10.28 8.07 -15.06
C ILE A 158 9.88 6.67 -14.58
N CYS A 159 9.05 6.00 -15.36
CA CYS A 159 8.78 4.57 -15.25
C CYS A 159 9.60 3.84 -16.30
N LEU A 160 10.26 2.76 -15.92
CA LEU A 160 11.00 1.94 -16.90
C LEU A 160 10.03 1.07 -17.70
N GLU A 161 9.11 0.40 -17.05
CA GLU A 161 8.07 -0.41 -17.68
C GLU A 161 6.68 0.05 -17.23
N GLN A 162 6.32 -0.18 -15.96
CA GLN A 162 5.00 0.13 -15.41
C GLN A 162 5.10 0.76 -14.01
N ASP A 163 4.05 1.46 -13.60
CA ASP A 163 3.99 2.11 -12.29
C ASP A 163 3.03 1.43 -11.32
N PHE A 164 2.79 0.15 -11.52
CA PHE A 164 1.88 -0.63 -10.69
C PHE A 164 2.40 -2.06 -10.49
N VAL A 165 1.85 -2.73 -9.49
CA VAL A 165 1.95 -4.17 -9.26
C VAL A 165 0.56 -4.72 -8.96
N ASP A 166 0.30 -5.96 -9.37
CA ASP A 166 -0.96 -6.61 -9.10
C ASP A 166 -0.81 -7.50 -7.85
N GLU A 167 -1.57 -7.15 -6.81
CA GLU A 167 -1.71 -7.89 -5.56
C GLU A 167 -2.77 -8.98 -5.71
N VAL A 168 -2.55 -10.14 -5.13
CA VAL A 168 -3.54 -11.22 -5.07
C VAL A 168 -3.90 -11.50 -3.61
N LEU A 169 -5.12 -11.15 -3.23
CA LEU A 169 -5.64 -11.36 -1.88
C LEU A 169 -6.51 -12.62 -1.82
N PRO A 170 -6.13 -13.63 -1.02
CA PRO A 170 -6.98 -14.79 -0.75
C PRO A 170 -8.05 -14.42 0.28
N VAL A 171 -9.30 -14.32 -0.14
CA VAL A 171 -10.45 -13.95 0.71
C VAL A 171 -11.54 -15.00 0.53
N LYS A 172 -11.92 -15.69 1.60
CA LYS A 172 -12.96 -16.75 1.61
C LYS A 172 -12.80 -17.79 0.48
N GLY A 173 -11.57 -18.24 0.25
CA GLY A 173 -11.28 -19.26 -0.76
C GLY A 173 -11.30 -18.76 -2.22
N ARG A 174 -11.50 -17.47 -2.45
CA ARG A 174 -11.38 -16.80 -3.74
C ARG A 174 -10.16 -15.90 -3.76
N ASN A 175 -9.40 -15.91 -4.84
CA ASN A 175 -8.33 -14.96 -5.10
C ASN A 175 -8.90 -13.72 -5.78
N TYR A 176 -8.72 -12.55 -5.15
CA TYR A 176 -9.06 -11.26 -5.72
C TYR A 176 -7.81 -10.55 -6.18
N VAL A 177 -7.82 -10.03 -7.40
CA VAL A 177 -6.71 -9.27 -7.98
C VAL A 177 -6.95 -7.78 -7.80
N TYR A 178 -5.95 -7.07 -7.23
CA TYR A 178 -6.00 -5.64 -7.02
C TYR A 178 -4.75 -4.97 -7.56
N ARG A 179 -4.90 -4.13 -8.58
CA ARG A 179 -3.82 -3.27 -9.05
C ARG A 179 -3.50 -2.21 -8.02
N GLN A 180 -2.25 -2.18 -7.62
CA GLN A 180 -1.69 -1.20 -6.68
C GLN A 180 -0.77 -0.27 -7.46
N VAL A 181 -1.24 0.97 -7.68
CA VAL A 181 -0.47 1.98 -8.41
C VAL A 181 0.48 2.67 -7.45
N GLU A 182 1.70 2.91 -7.92
CA GLU A 182 2.72 3.66 -7.20
C GLU A 182 2.17 4.99 -6.68
N ASN A 183 2.50 5.33 -5.43
CA ASN A 183 2.04 6.53 -4.73
C ASN A 183 0.50 6.67 -4.56
N SER A 184 -0.28 5.62 -4.84
CA SER A 184 -1.70 5.54 -4.48
C SER A 184 -1.88 4.86 -3.12
N PHE A 185 -3.01 5.13 -2.46
CA PHE A 185 -3.31 4.47 -1.19
C PHE A 185 -3.57 2.97 -1.39
N THR A 186 -2.97 2.16 -0.54
CA THR A 186 -3.24 0.72 -0.41
C THR A 186 -3.30 0.36 1.08
N GLN A 187 -4.02 -0.72 1.44
CA GLN A 187 -4.02 -1.21 2.81
C GLN A 187 -2.63 -1.73 3.18
N PRO A 188 -1.96 -1.13 4.17
CA PRO A 188 -0.55 -1.44 4.45
C PRO A 188 -0.34 -2.82 5.07
N ASN A 189 -1.36 -3.45 5.64
CA ASN A 189 -1.33 -4.79 6.20
C ASN A 189 -2.24 -5.71 5.39
N ALA A 190 -1.67 -6.43 4.42
CA ALA A 190 -2.44 -7.27 3.50
C ALA A 190 -3.16 -8.43 4.23
N ALA A 191 -2.55 -9.02 5.26
CA ALA A 191 -3.16 -10.10 6.03
C ALA A 191 -4.42 -9.63 6.79
N VAL A 192 -4.34 -8.46 7.43
CA VAL A 192 -5.51 -7.85 8.10
C VAL A 192 -6.53 -7.37 7.06
N ASN A 193 -6.09 -6.90 5.89
CA ASN A 193 -7.01 -6.53 4.81
C ASN A 193 -7.86 -7.73 4.36
N CYS A 194 -7.28 -8.92 4.22
CA CYS A 194 -8.07 -10.13 3.94
C CYS A 194 -9.14 -10.36 5.01
N LYS A 195 -8.78 -10.27 6.30
CA LYS A 195 -9.73 -10.42 7.42
C LYS A 195 -10.83 -9.34 7.41
N MET A 196 -10.47 -8.09 7.07
CA MET A 196 -11.45 -7.00 6.92
C MET A 196 -12.45 -7.29 5.80
N LEU A 197 -11.98 -7.79 4.66
CA LEU A 197 -12.84 -8.16 3.52
C LEU A 197 -13.71 -9.35 3.86
N GLU A 198 -13.19 -10.39 4.49
CA GLU A 198 -13.95 -11.56 4.96
C GLU A 198 -15.05 -11.17 5.92
N TRP A 199 -14.72 -10.35 6.93
CA TRP A 199 -15.70 -9.84 7.88
C TRP A 199 -16.79 -8.99 7.20
N ALA A 200 -16.43 -8.10 6.29
CA ALA A 200 -17.40 -7.28 5.57
C ALA A 200 -18.32 -8.11 4.67
N ILE A 201 -17.79 -9.16 4.02
CA ILE A 201 -18.59 -10.12 3.26
C ILE A 201 -19.61 -10.81 4.18
N ASP A 202 -19.17 -11.26 5.37
CA ASP A 202 -20.07 -11.94 6.34
C ASP A 202 -21.14 -11.00 6.87
N CYS A 203 -20.80 -9.78 7.23
CA CYS A 203 -21.75 -8.78 7.72
C CYS A 203 -22.80 -8.37 6.68
N THR A 204 -22.50 -8.51 5.39
CA THR A 204 -23.40 -8.14 4.30
C THR A 204 -24.08 -9.34 3.63
N GLN A 205 -23.85 -10.55 4.13
CA GLN A 205 -24.46 -11.77 3.60
C GLN A 205 -25.99 -11.68 3.65
N GLY A 206 -26.63 -12.07 2.55
CA GLY A 206 -28.10 -12.03 2.43
C GLY A 206 -28.69 -10.64 2.16
N SER A 207 -27.89 -9.65 1.88
CA SER A 207 -28.37 -8.32 1.47
C SER A 207 -29.20 -8.40 0.19
N GLN A 208 -30.35 -7.71 0.16
CA GLN A 208 -31.27 -7.69 -0.98
C GLN A 208 -31.22 -6.35 -1.75
N GLY A 209 -30.44 -5.39 -1.26
CA GLY A 209 -30.38 -4.02 -1.76
C GLY A 209 -29.22 -3.74 -2.69
N ASP A 210 -28.98 -2.47 -2.88
CA ASP A 210 -27.81 -1.92 -3.58
C ASP A 210 -26.80 -1.38 -2.57
N LEU A 211 -25.53 -1.36 -2.95
CA LEU A 211 -24.44 -0.79 -2.15
C LEU A 211 -23.96 0.53 -2.74
N LEU A 212 -23.81 1.53 -1.90
CA LEU A 212 -23.05 2.75 -2.20
C LEU A 212 -21.79 2.79 -1.37
N GLU A 213 -20.63 2.85 -2.02
CA GLU A 213 -19.34 3.08 -1.37
C GLU A 213 -18.78 4.44 -1.77
N LEU A 214 -18.40 5.24 -0.78
CA LEU A 214 -17.76 6.54 -0.97
C LEU A 214 -16.25 6.41 -0.72
N TYR A 215 -15.43 7.08 -1.56
CA TYR A 215 -13.98 7.04 -1.45
C TYR A 215 -13.39 5.62 -1.55
N CYS A 216 -13.84 4.87 -2.55
CA CYS A 216 -13.53 3.43 -2.70
C CYS A 216 -12.06 3.12 -3.01
N GLY A 217 -11.22 4.12 -3.33
CA GLY A 217 -9.85 3.90 -3.78
C GLY A 217 -9.81 3.06 -5.06
N ASN A 218 -9.02 1.97 -5.03
CA ASN A 218 -8.97 1.00 -6.11
C ASN A 218 -10.09 -0.07 -6.05
N GLY A 219 -11.13 0.17 -5.26
CA GLY A 219 -12.29 -0.74 -5.14
C GLY A 219 -12.10 -1.87 -4.12
N ASN A 220 -11.25 -1.68 -3.12
CA ASN A 220 -10.89 -2.73 -2.16
C ASN A 220 -12.10 -3.45 -1.56
N PHE A 221 -13.09 -2.72 -1.05
CA PHE A 221 -14.32 -3.30 -0.51
C PHE A 221 -15.38 -3.54 -1.58
N SER A 222 -15.63 -2.59 -2.48
CA SER A 222 -16.66 -2.69 -3.52
C SER A 222 -16.59 -3.98 -4.30
N ILE A 223 -15.37 -4.40 -4.70
CA ILE A 223 -15.12 -5.60 -5.50
C ILE A 223 -15.45 -6.86 -4.70
N ALA A 224 -14.94 -6.95 -3.45
CA ALA A 224 -15.19 -8.11 -2.61
C ALA A 224 -16.67 -8.24 -2.21
N LEU A 225 -17.34 -7.10 -1.96
CA LEU A 225 -18.72 -7.04 -1.50
C LEU A 225 -19.74 -7.18 -2.65
N ALA A 226 -19.36 -6.98 -3.89
CA ALA A 226 -20.28 -7.02 -5.03
C ALA A 226 -21.11 -8.31 -5.11
N GLN A 227 -20.59 -9.43 -4.62
CA GLN A 227 -21.28 -10.72 -4.58
C GLN A 227 -22.55 -10.71 -3.70
N ASN A 228 -22.67 -9.80 -2.73
CA ASN A 228 -23.76 -9.75 -1.77
C ASN A 228 -24.83 -8.71 -2.13
N PHE A 229 -24.66 -7.97 -3.21
CA PHE A 229 -25.56 -6.88 -3.57
C PHE A 229 -26.08 -7.00 -5.00
N ARG A 230 -27.27 -6.49 -5.24
CA ARG A 230 -27.87 -6.44 -6.58
C ARG A 230 -27.07 -5.54 -7.52
N LYS A 231 -26.70 -4.34 -7.06
CA LYS A 231 -25.87 -3.36 -7.76
C LYS A 231 -24.94 -2.68 -6.75
N VAL A 232 -23.77 -2.30 -7.22
CA VAL A 232 -22.81 -1.52 -6.44
C VAL A 232 -22.46 -0.26 -7.21
N LEU A 233 -22.58 0.88 -6.54
CA LEU A 233 -22.09 2.17 -7.00
C LEU A 233 -20.95 2.61 -6.09
N ALA A 234 -19.77 2.83 -6.65
CA ALA A 234 -18.62 3.31 -5.91
C ALA A 234 -18.11 4.63 -6.46
N THR A 235 -17.57 5.50 -5.61
CA THR A 235 -17.09 6.82 -6.01
C THR A 235 -15.66 7.04 -5.54
N GLU A 236 -14.85 7.69 -6.39
CA GLU A 236 -13.46 8.01 -6.09
C GLU A 236 -13.05 9.31 -6.80
N ILE A 237 -12.14 10.09 -6.17
CA ILE A 237 -11.63 11.37 -6.69
C ILE A 237 -10.27 11.25 -7.37
N ALA A 238 -9.47 10.23 -7.04
CA ALA A 238 -8.15 10.04 -7.61
C ALA A 238 -8.21 9.27 -8.93
N LYS A 239 -7.92 9.93 -10.05
CA LYS A 239 -7.94 9.30 -11.37
C LYS A 239 -7.15 7.99 -11.47
N PRO A 240 -5.91 7.88 -10.92
CA PRO A 240 -5.17 6.62 -10.94
C PRO A 240 -5.90 5.49 -10.19
N SER A 241 -6.55 5.81 -9.06
CA SER A 241 -7.33 4.84 -8.29
C SER A 241 -8.57 4.37 -9.06
N VAL A 242 -9.28 5.29 -9.74
CA VAL A 242 -10.43 4.94 -10.59
C VAL A 242 -9.99 4.02 -11.74
N ALA A 243 -8.88 4.33 -12.41
CA ALA A 243 -8.35 3.48 -13.49
C ALA A 243 -7.96 2.08 -12.96
N ALA A 244 -7.29 2.01 -11.82
CA ALA A 244 -6.96 0.75 -11.15
C ALA A 244 -8.23 -0.04 -10.78
N ALA A 245 -9.24 0.64 -10.23
CA ALA A 245 -10.50 0.00 -9.87
C ALA A 245 -11.25 -0.56 -11.09
N GLN A 246 -11.27 0.15 -12.21
CA GLN A 246 -11.87 -0.36 -13.47
C GLN A 246 -11.14 -1.61 -13.97
N PHE A 247 -9.81 -1.62 -13.92
CA PHE A 247 -9.02 -2.81 -14.21
C PHE A 247 -9.38 -3.96 -13.25
N ASN A 248 -9.43 -3.70 -11.96
CA ASN A 248 -9.74 -4.69 -10.92
C ASN A 248 -11.15 -5.28 -11.09
N ILE A 249 -12.15 -4.47 -11.48
CA ILE A 249 -13.50 -4.94 -11.80
C ILE A 249 -13.47 -5.95 -12.94
N ALA A 250 -12.76 -5.62 -14.02
CA ALA A 250 -12.66 -6.49 -15.19
C ALA A 250 -11.92 -7.79 -14.86
N GLU A 251 -10.78 -7.70 -14.18
CA GLU A 251 -9.94 -8.85 -13.82
C GLU A 251 -10.67 -9.82 -12.88
N ASN A 252 -11.42 -9.30 -11.91
CA ASN A 252 -12.24 -10.11 -11.00
C ASN A 252 -13.59 -10.54 -11.59
N LYS A 253 -13.90 -10.16 -12.84
CA LYS A 253 -15.15 -10.49 -13.56
C LYS A 253 -16.39 -10.03 -12.80
N ILE A 254 -16.34 -8.82 -12.22
CA ILE A 254 -17.47 -8.21 -11.53
C ILE A 254 -18.34 -7.47 -12.55
N ASN A 255 -19.62 -7.79 -12.62
CA ASN A 255 -20.54 -7.26 -13.66
C ASN A 255 -21.62 -6.31 -13.11
N ASN A 256 -21.73 -6.18 -11.80
CA ASN A 256 -22.74 -5.39 -11.11
C ASN A 256 -22.17 -4.19 -10.33
N LEU A 257 -20.90 -3.83 -10.57
CA LEU A 257 -20.20 -2.71 -9.93
C LEU A 257 -19.86 -1.63 -10.96
N GLN A 258 -20.24 -0.39 -10.65
CA GLN A 258 -19.85 0.80 -11.39
C GLN A 258 -19.05 1.73 -10.51
N ILE A 259 -17.92 2.27 -11.02
CA ILE A 259 -17.12 3.29 -10.35
C ILE A 259 -17.28 4.63 -11.07
N ILE A 260 -17.58 5.68 -10.31
CA ILE A 260 -17.72 7.04 -10.79
C ILE A 260 -16.58 7.90 -10.25
N TYR A 261 -15.85 8.54 -11.18
CA TYR A 261 -14.96 9.64 -10.83
C TYR A 261 -15.82 10.87 -10.46
N THR A 262 -15.71 11.32 -9.21
CA THR A 262 -16.49 12.49 -8.76
C THR A 262 -15.73 13.36 -7.78
N ILE A 263 -15.91 14.67 -7.94
CA ILE A 263 -15.40 15.68 -7.00
C ILE A 263 -16.64 16.16 -6.21
N PHE A 264 -16.77 15.71 -4.95
CA PHE A 264 -17.88 16.06 -4.07
C PHE A 264 -17.98 17.55 -3.69
N ARG A 265 -17.42 18.47 -4.46
CA ARG A 265 -17.46 19.91 -4.12
C ARG A 265 -18.84 20.55 -4.19
N ASN A 266 -19.87 19.91 -4.80
CA ASN A 266 -21.20 20.50 -4.99
C ASN A 266 -22.35 19.48 -5.08
N ILE A 267 -22.43 18.49 -4.21
CA ILE A 267 -23.71 17.79 -4.05
C ILE A 267 -24.58 18.68 -3.16
N LYS A 268 -25.37 19.58 -3.78
CA LYS A 268 -26.61 20.05 -3.15
C LYS A 268 -27.47 18.81 -3.00
N LEU A 269 -27.64 18.32 -1.78
CA LEU A 269 -28.74 17.45 -1.45
C LEU A 269 -29.99 18.19 -1.89
N CYS A 270 -30.63 17.76 -2.98
CA CYS A 270 -31.96 18.20 -3.31
C CYS A 270 -32.83 17.80 -2.14
N GLY A 271 -33.13 18.79 -1.29
CA GLY A 271 -34.06 18.64 -0.21
C GLY A 271 -35.40 18.18 -0.77
N SER A 272 -35.94 17.19 -0.14
CA SER A 272 -37.31 16.72 -0.19
C SER A 272 -38.33 17.87 -0.24
N HIS A 273 -39.24 17.82 -1.17
CA HIS A 273 -40.59 18.26 -0.97
C HIS A 273 -41.50 17.05 -0.85
#